data_957d26ba4d2bc2d9bfe6ef34f977d6c6
#
_entry.id   957d26ba4d2bc2d9bfe6ef34f977d6c6
#
_cell.length_a   1.000
_cell.length_b   1.000
_cell.length_c   1.000
_cell.angle_alpha   90.00
_cell.angle_beta   90.00
_cell.angle_gamma   90.00
#
_symmetry.space_group_name_H-M   'P 1'
#
loop_
_entity.id
_entity.type
_entity.pdbx_description
1 polymer ?
#
loop_
_entity_poly.entity_id
_entity_poly.type
_entity_poly.pdbx_seq_one_letter_code
_entity_poly.pdbx_strand_id
1 'polypeptide(L)'
;MATIKPFRGIRPPKHLVEAVESRPYDVLDSAEARLEAGDNEKSLYHIIKPEINFPEGTSEYDPRVYESAADNFRKFQERGWLVQDDKEQYYIYAQTMEGKTQYGLVVGARVDDYLSGVIKKHELTRRDKEEDRMKHVRVNNANIEPVFFAYPDNEVLNSLIMRYAATAPEYDFIAPVRSEERRVGK
;
A
#
# COMPACT_ATOMS: atom_id res chain seq x y z
N MET A 1 16.38 -18.50 5.43
CA MET A 1 15.94 -17.19 6.00
C MET A 1 15.80 -16.25 4.82
N ALA A 2 14.70 -15.50 4.74
CA ALA A 2 14.49 -14.54 3.65
C ALA A 2 15.51 -13.39 3.73
N THR A 3 15.96 -12.93 2.57
CA THR A 3 16.88 -11.81 2.43
C THR A 3 16.07 -10.52 2.27
N ILE A 4 16.31 -9.55 3.13
CA ILE A 4 15.63 -8.25 3.12
C ILE A 4 16.64 -7.12 2.98
N LYS A 5 16.20 -5.99 2.42
CA LYS A 5 17.00 -4.78 2.29
C LYS A 5 16.17 -3.52 2.57
N PRO A 6 16.82 -2.42 3.00
CA PRO A 6 16.18 -1.12 3.04
C PRO A 6 15.92 -0.60 1.63
N PHE A 7 15.06 0.40 1.50
CA PHE A 7 14.78 1.07 0.24
C PHE A 7 14.37 2.53 0.48
N ARG A 8 14.34 3.31 -0.61
CA ARG A 8 13.87 4.70 -0.58
C ARG A 8 12.37 4.71 -0.88
N GLY A 9 11.55 4.82 0.18
CA GLY A 9 10.10 4.90 0.04
C GLY A 9 9.64 6.18 -0.66
N ILE A 10 8.55 6.08 -1.43
CA ILE A 10 7.82 7.23 -1.94
C ILE A 10 6.56 7.33 -1.10
N ARG A 11 6.41 8.44 -0.38
CA ARG A 11 5.35 8.57 0.62
C ARG A 11 4.93 10.03 0.79
N PRO A 12 3.72 10.31 1.34
CA PRO A 12 3.26 11.67 1.51
C PRO A 12 4.07 12.41 2.59
N PRO A 13 4.22 13.74 2.49
CA PRO A 13 4.63 14.56 3.62
C PRO A 13 3.66 14.42 4.79
N LYS A 14 4.16 14.57 6.03
CA LYS A 14 3.38 14.36 7.26
C LYS A 14 2.02 15.07 7.27
N HIS A 15 1.97 16.31 6.79
CA HIS A 15 0.76 17.13 6.77
C HIS A 15 -0.25 16.74 5.69
N LEU A 16 0.09 15.81 4.79
CA LEU A 16 -0.77 15.31 3.72
C LEU A 16 -1.16 13.84 3.89
N VAL A 17 -0.63 13.13 4.89
CA VAL A 17 -0.82 11.68 5.00
C VAL A 17 -2.29 11.29 5.05
N GLU A 18 -3.13 11.99 5.83
CA GLU A 18 -4.57 11.72 5.93
C GLU A 18 -5.34 12.02 4.64
N ALA A 19 -4.85 12.99 3.83
CA ALA A 19 -5.46 13.30 2.55
C ALA A 19 -5.05 12.32 1.43
N VAL A 20 -3.90 11.68 1.58
CA VAL A 20 -3.37 10.73 0.57
C VAL A 20 -3.75 9.31 0.89
N GLU A 21 -3.90 8.95 2.18
CA GLU A 21 -4.16 7.58 2.60
C GLU A 21 -5.38 6.97 1.91
N SER A 22 -5.39 5.67 1.78
CA SER A 22 -6.49 4.90 1.20
C SER A 22 -6.54 3.50 1.76
N ARG A 23 -7.68 2.84 1.68
CA ARG A 23 -7.78 1.40 1.91
C ARG A 23 -7.10 0.64 0.76
N PRO A 24 -6.69 -0.64 0.97
CA PRO A 24 -6.20 -1.49 -0.11
C PRO A 24 -7.21 -1.60 -1.25
N TYR A 25 -6.71 -1.71 -2.49
CA TYR A 25 -7.53 -1.70 -3.71
C TYR A 25 -8.55 -2.85 -3.79
N ASP A 26 -8.31 -3.95 -3.08
CA ASP A 26 -9.08 -5.21 -3.14
C ASP A 26 -10.18 -5.31 -2.08
N VAL A 27 -10.26 -4.33 -1.16
CA VAL A 27 -11.30 -4.30 -0.11
C VAL A 27 -12.49 -3.42 -0.45
N LEU A 28 -12.52 -2.80 -1.64
CA LEU A 28 -13.61 -1.94 -2.09
C LEU A 28 -13.79 -2.04 -3.61
N ASP A 29 -15.01 -1.80 -4.06
CA ASP A 29 -15.31 -1.69 -5.48
C ASP A 29 -15.04 -0.26 -6.02
N SER A 30 -15.22 -0.07 -7.32
CA SER A 30 -14.95 1.24 -7.96
C SER A 30 -15.95 2.33 -7.57
N ALA A 31 -17.19 1.96 -7.23
CA ALA A 31 -18.20 2.92 -6.79
C ALA A 31 -17.88 3.41 -5.37
N GLU A 32 -17.49 2.51 -4.48
CA GLU A 32 -17.02 2.83 -3.13
C GLU A 32 -15.76 3.68 -3.16
N ALA A 33 -14.78 3.34 -4.00
CA ALA A 33 -13.55 4.12 -4.17
C ALA A 33 -13.85 5.55 -4.65
N ARG A 34 -14.78 5.70 -5.60
CA ARG A 34 -15.22 7.01 -6.10
C ARG A 34 -15.88 7.83 -4.99
N LEU A 35 -16.73 7.20 -4.20
CA LEU A 35 -17.42 7.86 -3.09
C LEU A 35 -16.44 8.28 -1.98
N GLU A 36 -15.44 7.46 -1.68
CA GLU A 36 -14.43 7.78 -0.67
C GLU A 36 -13.43 8.84 -1.14
N ALA A 37 -13.02 8.79 -2.40
CA ALA A 37 -12.19 9.83 -2.98
C ALA A 37 -12.92 11.18 -2.98
N GLY A 38 -14.22 11.20 -3.30
CA GLY A 38 -15.02 12.42 -3.38
C GLY A 38 -14.31 13.47 -4.25
N ASP A 39 -14.23 14.70 -3.73
CA ASP A 39 -13.53 15.83 -4.37
C ASP A 39 -12.04 15.92 -3.95
N ASN A 40 -11.52 14.90 -3.27
CA ASN A 40 -10.13 14.91 -2.81
C ASN A 40 -9.16 14.50 -3.93
N GLU A 41 -8.61 15.48 -4.64
CA GLU A 41 -7.61 15.26 -5.70
C GLU A 41 -6.32 14.56 -5.24
N LYS A 42 -6.07 14.50 -3.92
CA LYS A 42 -4.87 13.88 -3.33
C LYS A 42 -5.09 12.44 -2.91
N SER A 43 -6.33 11.93 -3.02
CA SER A 43 -6.63 10.54 -2.64
C SER A 43 -5.80 9.56 -3.48
N LEU A 44 -5.14 8.61 -2.84
CA LEU A 44 -4.35 7.59 -3.52
C LEU A 44 -5.21 6.70 -4.44
N TYR A 45 -6.53 6.68 -4.26
CA TYR A 45 -7.45 5.98 -5.16
C TYR A 45 -7.30 6.42 -6.61
N HIS A 46 -6.94 7.68 -6.89
CA HIS A 46 -6.68 8.14 -8.27
C HIS A 46 -5.52 7.40 -8.95
N ILE A 47 -4.71 6.66 -8.19
CA ILE A 47 -3.57 5.88 -8.67
C ILE A 47 -3.85 4.38 -8.58
N ILE A 48 -4.40 3.89 -7.45
CA ILE A 48 -4.60 2.44 -7.21
C ILE A 48 -5.93 1.90 -7.72
N LYS A 49 -6.93 2.80 -7.90
CA LYS A 49 -8.26 2.55 -8.49
C LYS A 49 -8.54 3.58 -9.59
N PRO A 50 -7.64 3.69 -10.60
CA PRO A 50 -7.66 4.81 -11.55
C PRO A 50 -8.89 4.88 -12.44
N GLU A 51 -9.70 3.82 -12.53
CA GLU A 51 -10.99 3.81 -13.21
C GLU A 51 -11.99 4.82 -12.63
N ILE A 52 -11.79 5.27 -11.39
CA ILE A 52 -12.62 6.33 -10.79
C ILE A 52 -12.48 7.69 -11.51
N ASN A 53 -11.39 7.87 -12.27
CA ASN A 53 -11.15 9.10 -13.06
C ASN A 53 -11.93 9.13 -14.38
N PHE A 54 -12.68 8.06 -14.69
CA PHE A 54 -13.45 7.89 -15.93
C PHE A 54 -14.94 7.80 -15.63
N PRO A 55 -15.82 7.89 -16.64
CA PRO A 55 -17.25 7.66 -16.46
C PRO A 55 -17.56 6.31 -15.83
N GLU A 56 -18.64 6.24 -15.07
CA GLU A 56 -19.11 4.97 -14.48
C GLU A 56 -19.28 3.89 -15.53
N GLY A 57 -18.92 2.64 -15.15
CA GLY A 57 -18.95 1.50 -16.06
C GLY A 57 -17.68 1.34 -16.90
N THR A 58 -16.71 2.25 -16.79
CA THR A 58 -15.38 2.03 -17.40
C THR A 58 -14.71 0.83 -16.75
N SER A 59 -14.24 -0.11 -17.58
CA SER A 59 -13.56 -1.31 -17.10
C SER A 59 -12.24 -0.95 -16.39
N GLU A 60 -11.97 -1.55 -15.24
CA GLU A 60 -10.68 -1.45 -14.55
C GLU A 60 -9.51 -1.93 -15.42
N TYR A 61 -9.77 -2.74 -16.45
CA TYR A 61 -8.78 -3.29 -17.39
C TYR A 61 -8.62 -2.47 -18.69
N ASP A 62 -9.30 -1.34 -18.83
CA ASP A 62 -9.15 -0.46 -20.00
C ASP A 62 -7.70 0.10 -20.02
N PRO A 63 -6.99 0.04 -21.17
CA PRO A 63 -5.63 0.57 -21.28
C PRO A 63 -5.45 2.01 -20.79
N ARG A 64 -6.45 2.87 -21.02
CA ARG A 64 -6.45 4.27 -20.59
C ARG A 64 -6.42 4.43 -19.06
N VAL A 65 -6.97 3.44 -18.34
CA VAL A 65 -6.99 3.41 -16.88
C VAL A 65 -5.57 3.26 -16.34
N TYR A 66 -4.76 2.38 -16.93
CA TYR A 66 -3.35 2.22 -16.56
C TYR A 66 -2.50 3.45 -16.89
N GLU A 67 -2.74 4.09 -18.05
CA GLU A 67 -2.08 5.34 -18.42
C GLU A 67 -2.41 6.45 -17.41
N SER A 68 -3.68 6.54 -17.01
CA SER A 68 -4.13 7.49 -15.98
C SER A 68 -3.45 7.24 -14.63
N ALA A 69 -3.25 5.98 -14.22
CA ALA A 69 -2.51 5.65 -13.00
C ALA A 69 -1.08 6.22 -13.04
N ALA A 70 -0.36 5.96 -14.14
CA ALA A 70 1.02 6.43 -14.31
C ALA A 70 1.11 7.97 -14.34
N ASP A 71 0.18 8.62 -15.03
CA ASP A 71 0.10 10.08 -15.09
C ASP A 71 -0.19 10.70 -13.72
N ASN A 72 -1.12 10.11 -12.96
CA ASN A 72 -1.43 10.59 -11.62
C ASN A 72 -0.27 10.35 -10.66
N PHE A 73 0.38 9.20 -10.72
CA PHE A 73 1.56 8.93 -9.89
C PHE A 73 2.69 9.94 -10.14
N ARG A 74 2.93 10.31 -11.40
CA ARG A 74 3.88 11.36 -11.76
C ARG A 74 3.43 12.74 -11.22
N LYS A 75 2.16 13.13 -11.46
CA LYS A 75 1.61 14.40 -10.97
C LYS A 75 1.67 14.53 -9.45
N PHE A 76 1.42 13.45 -8.72
CA PHE A 76 1.52 13.45 -7.25
C PHE A 76 2.93 13.77 -6.79
N GLN A 77 3.95 13.26 -7.49
CA GLN A 77 5.35 13.56 -7.19
C GLN A 77 5.72 14.99 -7.59
N GLU A 78 5.31 15.46 -8.77
CA GLU A 78 5.54 16.82 -9.26
C GLU A 78 4.91 17.89 -8.33
N ARG A 79 3.75 17.57 -7.74
CA ARG A 79 3.04 18.45 -6.79
C ARG A 79 3.54 18.31 -5.34
N GLY A 80 4.48 17.42 -5.08
CA GLY A 80 4.99 17.16 -3.74
C GLY A 80 3.98 16.47 -2.81
N TRP A 81 2.94 15.85 -3.35
CA TRP A 81 1.99 15.05 -2.56
C TRP A 81 2.56 13.68 -2.20
N LEU A 82 3.48 13.18 -3.01
CA LEU A 82 4.32 12.04 -2.77
C LEU A 82 5.78 12.45 -2.95
N VAL A 83 6.63 12.13 -2.00
CA VAL A 83 8.05 12.48 -2.02
C VAL A 83 8.89 11.23 -1.77
N GLN A 84 9.93 11.04 -2.55
CA GLN A 84 10.88 9.94 -2.33
C GLN A 84 11.86 10.32 -1.23
N ASP A 85 12.06 9.41 -0.29
CA ASP A 85 13.06 9.57 0.78
C ASP A 85 14.49 9.69 0.20
N ASP A 86 15.32 10.52 0.83
CA ASP A 86 16.69 10.74 0.38
C ASP A 86 17.61 9.54 0.63
N LYS A 87 17.30 8.73 1.63
CA LYS A 87 18.10 7.58 2.06
C LYS A 87 17.30 6.30 2.06
N GLU A 88 18.00 5.19 1.82
CA GLU A 88 17.44 3.86 2.03
C GLU A 88 17.23 3.59 3.51
N GLN A 89 16.05 3.12 3.88
CA GLN A 89 15.68 2.83 5.26
C GLN A 89 14.65 1.69 5.33
N TYR A 90 14.48 1.14 6.52
CA TYR A 90 13.37 0.27 6.89
C TYR A 90 12.27 1.13 7.50
N TYR A 91 11.01 0.71 7.35
CA TYR A 91 9.88 1.42 7.96
C TYR A 91 9.16 0.49 8.92
N ILE A 92 8.74 1.03 10.05
CA ILE A 92 7.87 0.33 10.98
C ILE A 92 6.45 0.85 10.74
N TYR A 93 5.57 -0.08 10.42
CA TYR A 93 4.14 0.17 10.26
C TYR A 93 3.41 -0.36 11.48
N ALA A 94 2.62 0.49 12.14
CA ALA A 94 1.80 0.12 13.27
C ALA A 94 0.33 0.31 12.92
N GLN A 95 -0.48 -0.72 13.14
CA GLN A 95 -1.92 -0.67 12.96
C GLN A 95 -2.60 -1.05 14.26
N THR A 96 -3.44 -0.17 14.78
CA THR A 96 -4.24 -0.42 15.97
C THR A 96 -5.69 -0.61 15.59
N MET A 97 -6.25 -1.78 15.90
CA MET A 97 -7.66 -2.09 15.72
C MET A 97 -8.22 -2.74 16.99
N GLU A 98 -9.37 -2.26 17.47
CA GLU A 98 -10.00 -2.76 18.69
C GLU A 98 -9.06 -2.79 19.93
N GLY A 99 -8.19 -1.79 20.05
CA GLY A 99 -7.23 -1.68 21.16
C GLY A 99 -6.01 -2.60 21.06
N LYS A 100 -5.85 -3.35 19.97
CA LYS A 100 -4.70 -4.19 19.71
C LYS A 100 -3.83 -3.56 18.63
N THR A 101 -2.55 -3.33 18.94
CA THR A 101 -1.57 -2.83 17.96
C THR A 101 -0.76 -3.98 17.40
N GLN A 102 -0.72 -4.06 16.07
CA GLN A 102 0.14 -4.95 15.32
C GLN A 102 1.25 -4.13 14.66
N TYR A 103 2.48 -4.60 14.76
CA TYR A 103 3.64 -3.96 14.15
C TYR A 103 4.13 -4.79 12.96
N GLY A 104 4.40 -4.12 11.84
CA GLY A 104 4.99 -4.69 10.65
C GLY A 104 6.30 -3.98 10.29
N LEU A 105 7.22 -4.70 9.65
CA LEU A 105 8.43 -4.14 9.07
C LEU A 105 8.28 -4.07 7.55
N VAL A 106 8.32 -2.86 6.99
CA VAL A 106 8.26 -2.65 5.54
C VAL A 106 9.67 -2.67 4.96
N VAL A 107 9.90 -3.57 4.00
CA VAL A 107 11.24 -3.90 3.48
C VAL A 107 11.19 -4.25 2.00
N GLY A 108 12.32 -4.19 1.32
CA GLY A 108 12.50 -4.87 0.04
C GLY A 108 12.84 -6.35 0.28
N ALA A 109 11.99 -7.27 -0.17
CA ALA A 109 12.24 -8.71 -0.12
C ALA A 109 12.88 -9.19 -1.43
N ARG A 110 13.82 -10.16 -1.33
CA ARG A 110 14.48 -10.71 -2.50
C ARG A 110 13.53 -11.62 -3.29
N VAL A 111 13.37 -11.36 -4.57
CA VAL A 111 12.47 -12.14 -5.46
C VAL A 111 12.89 -13.60 -5.57
N ASP A 112 14.21 -13.89 -5.63
CA ASP A 112 14.72 -15.25 -5.68
C ASP A 112 14.30 -16.11 -4.47
N ASP A 113 14.13 -15.50 -3.30
CA ASP A 113 13.65 -16.19 -2.10
C ASP A 113 12.18 -16.63 -2.23
N TYR A 114 11.38 -15.89 -3.00
CA TYR A 114 10.02 -16.29 -3.37
C TYR A 114 10.05 -17.41 -4.44
N LEU A 115 10.87 -17.27 -5.47
CA LEU A 115 10.98 -18.25 -6.55
C LEU A 115 11.52 -19.59 -6.06
N SER A 116 12.48 -19.59 -5.12
CA SER A 116 13.07 -20.80 -4.51
C SER A 116 12.23 -21.39 -3.38
N GLY A 117 11.12 -20.74 -2.99
CA GLY A 117 10.23 -21.23 -1.91
C GLY A 117 10.75 -20.99 -0.49
N VAL A 118 11.76 -20.15 -0.29
CA VAL A 118 12.16 -19.63 1.01
C VAL A 118 11.03 -18.78 1.59
N ILE A 119 10.45 -17.90 0.77
CA ILE A 119 9.18 -17.22 1.05
C ILE A 119 8.06 -18.12 0.55
N LYS A 120 7.21 -18.58 1.45
CA LYS A 120 6.13 -19.51 1.14
C LYS A 120 4.95 -18.79 0.50
N LYS A 121 4.33 -19.40 -0.50
CA LYS A 121 3.05 -18.95 -1.03
C LYS A 121 1.95 -19.27 -0.02
N HIS A 122 1.06 -18.32 0.21
CA HIS A 122 -0.09 -18.52 1.08
C HIS A 122 -1.25 -19.19 0.33
N GLU A 123 -1.55 -18.68 -0.86
CA GLU A 123 -2.67 -19.11 -1.69
C GLU A 123 -2.32 -19.05 -3.18
N LEU A 124 -3.20 -19.62 -4.00
CA LEU A 124 -3.14 -19.47 -5.44
C LEU A 124 -3.90 -18.20 -5.83
N THR A 125 -3.16 -17.19 -6.30
CA THR A 125 -3.75 -15.97 -6.83
C THR A 125 -4.51 -16.21 -8.12
N ARG A 126 -5.59 -15.47 -8.33
CA ARG A 126 -6.32 -15.46 -9.61
C ARG A 126 -5.44 -14.82 -10.68
N ARG A 127 -5.33 -15.48 -11.83
CA ARG A 127 -4.47 -15.05 -12.92
C ARG A 127 -4.83 -13.65 -13.46
N ASP A 128 -6.13 -13.34 -13.57
CA ASP A 128 -6.61 -12.04 -14.02
C ASP A 128 -6.15 -10.89 -13.09
N LYS A 129 -6.18 -11.11 -11.77
CA LYS A 129 -5.71 -10.14 -10.78
C LYS A 129 -4.19 -10.02 -10.77
N GLU A 130 -3.47 -11.12 -10.94
CA GLU A 130 -2.02 -11.10 -11.06
C GLU A 130 -1.56 -10.32 -12.30
N GLU A 131 -2.19 -10.55 -13.45
CA GLU A 131 -1.90 -9.83 -14.69
C GLU A 131 -2.20 -8.33 -14.56
N ASP A 132 -3.28 -7.97 -13.88
CA ASP A 132 -3.66 -6.59 -13.59
C ASP A 132 -2.59 -5.90 -12.72
N ARG A 133 -2.21 -6.51 -11.59
CA ARG A 133 -1.18 -5.94 -10.70
C ARG A 133 0.17 -5.83 -11.38
N MET A 134 0.56 -6.82 -12.19
CA MET A 134 1.79 -6.74 -13.01
C MET A 134 1.77 -5.54 -13.96
N LYS A 135 0.62 -5.24 -14.59
CA LYS A 135 0.49 -4.05 -15.46
C LYS A 135 0.64 -2.77 -14.64
N HIS A 136 -0.05 -2.66 -13.49
CA HIS A 136 0.09 -1.51 -12.60
C HIS A 136 1.54 -1.26 -12.18
N VAL A 137 2.24 -2.28 -11.71
CA VAL A 137 3.67 -2.17 -11.35
C VAL A 137 4.51 -1.74 -12.54
N ARG A 138 4.26 -2.29 -13.73
CA ARG A 138 5.02 -1.99 -14.93
C ARG A 138 4.84 -0.55 -15.42
N VAL A 139 3.59 -0.05 -15.45
CA VAL A 139 3.32 1.31 -15.96
C VAL A 139 3.77 2.39 -14.98
N ASN A 140 3.63 2.13 -13.67
CA ASN A 140 4.06 3.07 -12.64
C ASN A 140 5.56 2.97 -12.33
N ASN A 141 6.24 1.89 -12.76
CA ASN A 141 7.61 1.53 -12.36
C ASN A 141 7.80 1.56 -10.83
N ALA A 142 6.78 1.16 -10.08
CA ALA A 142 6.74 1.18 -8.63
C ALA A 142 5.79 0.11 -8.07
N ASN A 143 6.11 -0.42 -6.90
CA ASN A 143 5.17 -1.16 -6.05
C ASN A 143 4.44 -0.15 -5.17
N ILE A 144 3.21 0.20 -5.52
CA ILE A 144 2.44 1.22 -4.80
C ILE A 144 1.78 0.61 -3.56
N GLU A 145 1.38 -0.66 -3.65
CA GLU A 145 0.76 -1.40 -2.55
C GLU A 145 1.68 -2.52 -2.09
N PRO A 146 2.22 -2.46 -0.85
CA PRO A 146 3.08 -3.51 -0.31
C PRO A 146 2.35 -4.83 -0.14
N VAL A 147 3.06 -5.95 -0.39
CA VAL A 147 2.55 -7.30 -0.13
C VAL A 147 2.72 -7.63 1.35
N PHE A 148 1.69 -8.21 1.97
CA PHE A 148 1.74 -8.66 3.35
C PHE A 148 2.38 -10.05 3.46
N PHE A 149 3.37 -10.17 4.35
CA PHE A 149 4.03 -11.43 4.70
C PHE A 149 3.97 -11.67 6.21
N ALA A 150 3.78 -12.91 6.60
CA ALA A 150 4.02 -13.35 7.97
C ALA A 150 5.38 -14.02 8.09
N TYR A 151 6.03 -13.88 9.23
CA TYR A 151 7.30 -14.53 9.55
C TYR A 151 7.25 -15.17 10.94
N PRO A 152 8.04 -16.25 11.17
CA PRO A 152 8.17 -16.83 12.50
C PRO A 152 8.68 -15.82 13.51
N ASP A 153 8.25 -15.96 14.73
CA ASP A 153 8.69 -15.09 15.82
C ASP A 153 10.21 -15.02 15.93
N ASN A 154 10.74 -13.81 16.15
CA ASN A 154 12.18 -13.53 16.26
C ASN A 154 12.42 -12.46 17.33
N GLU A 155 12.91 -12.88 18.48
CA GLU A 155 13.12 -12.01 19.65
C GLU A 155 14.00 -10.80 19.35
N VAL A 156 15.08 -10.97 18.57
CA VAL A 156 15.99 -9.88 18.21
C VAL A 156 15.27 -8.84 17.36
N LEU A 157 14.55 -9.30 16.33
CA LEU A 157 13.80 -8.40 15.44
C LEU A 157 12.68 -7.70 16.20
N ASN A 158 11.92 -8.42 17.01
CA ASN A 158 10.85 -7.87 17.81
C ASN A 158 11.36 -6.81 18.79
N SER A 159 12.48 -7.09 19.47
CA SER A 159 13.13 -6.12 20.39
C SER A 159 13.56 -4.84 19.66
N LEU A 160 14.08 -4.96 18.43
CA LEU A 160 14.44 -3.81 17.60
C LEU A 160 13.20 -3.00 17.21
N ILE A 161 12.16 -3.66 16.70
CA ILE A 161 10.90 -3.01 16.32
C ILE A 161 10.32 -2.26 17.52
N MET A 162 10.19 -2.91 18.68
CA MET A 162 9.63 -2.29 19.88
C MET A 162 10.44 -1.12 20.39
N ARG A 163 11.78 -1.19 20.31
CA ARG A 163 12.65 -0.06 20.67
C ARG A 163 12.42 1.17 19.79
N TYR A 164 12.24 1.00 18.50
CA TYR A 164 11.94 2.11 17.59
C TYR A 164 10.47 2.56 17.70
N ALA A 165 9.53 1.64 17.89
CA ALA A 165 8.12 1.96 18.09
C ALA A 165 7.86 2.75 19.39
N ALA A 166 8.77 2.71 20.34
CA ALA A 166 8.71 3.56 21.55
C ALA A 166 9.08 5.03 21.30
N THR A 167 9.58 5.37 20.12
CA THR A 167 9.84 6.77 19.73
C THR A 167 8.58 7.38 19.10
N ALA A 168 8.49 8.71 19.05
CA ALA A 168 7.37 9.38 18.40
C ALA A 168 7.29 8.98 16.91
N PRO A 169 6.13 8.51 16.43
CA PRO A 169 5.96 8.13 15.04
C PRO A 169 5.99 9.37 14.12
N GLU A 170 6.40 9.17 12.89
CA GLU A 170 6.34 10.23 11.88
C GLU A 170 4.88 10.49 11.47
N TYR A 171 4.10 9.43 11.29
CA TYR A 171 2.67 9.47 11.02
C TYR A 171 1.91 8.87 12.19
N ASP A 172 0.88 9.57 12.66
CA ASP A 172 -0.04 9.10 13.68
C ASP A 172 -1.41 9.73 13.40
N PHE A 173 -2.33 8.93 12.89
CA PHE A 173 -3.66 9.36 12.49
C PHE A 173 -4.66 8.20 12.57
N ILE A 174 -5.93 8.55 12.55
CA ILE A 174 -7.03 7.58 12.55
C ILE A 174 -7.57 7.47 11.13
N ALA A 175 -7.33 6.32 10.49
CA ALA A 175 -7.93 6.02 9.20
C ALA A 175 -9.46 5.88 9.33
N PRO A 176 -10.25 6.46 8.40
CA PRO A 176 -11.70 6.32 8.41
C PRO A 176 -12.09 4.86 8.14
N VAL A 177 -12.58 4.17 9.18
CA VAL A 177 -13.12 2.81 9.07
C VAL A 177 -14.62 2.90 8.94
N ARG A 178 -15.19 2.45 7.82
CA ARG A 178 -16.65 2.34 7.68
C ARG A 178 -17.19 1.25 8.62
N SER A 179 -18.33 1.54 9.24
CA SER A 179 -19.02 0.64 10.19
C SER A 179 -19.39 -0.74 9.63
N GLU A 180 -19.31 -0.92 8.31
CA GLU A 180 -19.62 -2.18 7.62
C GLU A 180 -18.45 -3.19 7.67
N GLU A 181 -17.21 -2.77 7.82
CA GLU A 181 -16.06 -3.66 8.01
C GLU A 181 -16.11 -4.45 9.33
N ARG A 182 -16.95 -4.04 10.27
CA ARG A 182 -17.22 -4.81 11.51
C ARG A 182 -17.94 -6.15 11.28
N ARG A 183 -18.43 -6.45 10.09
CA ARG A 183 -19.23 -7.64 9.78
C ARG A 183 -18.47 -8.78 9.08
N VAL A 184 -17.23 -8.61 8.68
CA VAL A 184 -16.43 -9.63 7.98
C VAL A 184 -15.49 -10.40 8.92
N GLY A 185 -15.75 -10.38 10.20
CA GLY A 185 -15.05 -11.16 11.22
C GLY A 185 -15.98 -12.17 11.89
N LYS A 186 -16.41 -13.21 11.14
CA LYS A 186 -16.95 -14.44 11.74
C LYS A 186 -16.33 -15.64 11.06
#